data_750c08d092a5dbbe2983ec91286de6da
#
_entry.id   750c08d092a5dbbe2983ec91286de6da
#
_cell.length_a   1.000
_cell.length_b   1.000
_cell.length_c   1.000
_cell.angle_alpha   90.00
_cell.angle_beta   90.00
_cell.angle_gamma   90.00
#
_symmetry.space_group_name_H-M   'P 1'
#
loop_
_entity.id
_entity.type
_entity.pdbx_description
1 polymer ?
#
loop_
_entity_poly.entity_id
_entity_poly.type
_entity_poly.pdbx_seq_one_letter_code
_entity_poly.pdbx_strand_id
1 'polypeptide(L)'
;MTGTDVIVIGAGFAGLYAVHRAAKAGLSVIGIEAAPDVGGTWYWNRYPGARCDVESVDYSYSFDEELQQSWTWTERFAAQPEILAYLRHVAERFDLRRHYLFGTDVVGVVFDRGRWHVRTAGGREYAAPFLVCATGCLSAVNRPDICGVDDFAGEVYFTAAWPREDPDLRGKRVGVIGTGSSGIQAVPIVAGQAEQLVVFQRSANYSIPMPNRPWSPEEQQQIREDYPERRRKSAYAPAGTPHGTYHKNAVDTEPQERLDALWRRWREGGVLFAKTFPDQNATMAANDIAREFAEERIREIVRDPVVATDLIPVDHPIGAKRICTDAGYYATFNRDNVRLVNLRREPIEAITAHGVRTTEATYPCDVLIFATGFDALTGALTRIDPSGPGGVTLRDIWADGPVTFLGLMVPGLPNLFSISGPGSPSVLANMVLHAEVQVDWAMELILTARRLGLSEVEPRRDAADAWTDHLARAAEQTLFPKAASSWYLGANIEGKKRIFMPYTGGFGTYRRHCDAVANDNYAGLVLTSRSPTSE
;
A
#
# COMPACT_ATOMS: atom_id res chain seq x y z
N MET A 1 33.67 0.30 -16.74
CA MET A 1 32.48 0.22 -15.85
C MET A 1 32.37 -1.22 -15.41
N THR A 2 32.51 -1.52 -14.11
CA THR A 2 32.25 -2.85 -13.59
C THR A 2 30.77 -3.13 -13.79
N GLY A 3 30.45 -4.15 -14.59
CA GLY A 3 29.07 -4.44 -14.97
C GLY A 3 28.23 -4.86 -13.76
N THR A 4 27.19 -4.14 -13.48
CA THR A 4 26.15 -4.51 -12.49
C THR A 4 25.19 -5.49 -13.13
N ASP A 5 24.77 -6.54 -12.40
CA ASP A 5 23.79 -7.53 -12.85
C ASP A 5 22.37 -7.05 -12.69
N VAL A 6 22.08 -6.38 -11.56
CA VAL A 6 20.73 -5.94 -11.20
C VAL A 6 20.74 -4.52 -10.64
N ILE A 7 19.83 -3.67 -11.10
CA ILE A 7 19.51 -2.41 -10.44
C ILE A 7 18.17 -2.59 -9.71
N VAL A 8 18.09 -2.12 -8.45
CA VAL A 8 16.87 -2.10 -7.64
C VAL A 8 16.51 -0.65 -7.32
N ILE A 9 15.30 -0.21 -7.66
CA ILE A 9 14.81 1.13 -7.32
C ILE A 9 13.90 1.06 -6.11
N GLY A 10 14.32 1.68 -5.00
CA GLY A 10 13.61 1.73 -3.71
C GLY A 10 14.30 0.94 -2.60
N ALA A 11 14.24 1.46 -1.35
CA ALA A 11 14.78 0.83 -0.14
C ALA A 11 13.72 0.63 0.96
N GLY A 12 12.48 0.31 0.57
CA GLY A 12 11.44 -0.21 1.46
C GLY A 12 11.57 -1.72 1.65
N PHE A 13 10.53 -2.38 2.21
CA PHE A 13 10.50 -3.83 2.40
C PHE A 13 10.89 -4.61 1.12
N ALA A 14 10.27 -4.30 0.00
CA ALA A 14 10.54 -5.01 -1.25
C ALA A 14 11.98 -4.81 -1.75
N GLY A 15 12.48 -3.57 -1.70
CA GLY A 15 13.82 -3.24 -2.19
C GLY A 15 14.94 -3.84 -1.34
N LEU A 16 14.83 -3.75 -0.01
CA LEU A 16 15.79 -4.37 0.90
C LEU A 16 15.87 -5.89 0.70
N TYR A 17 14.71 -6.54 0.53
CA TYR A 17 14.70 -7.97 0.27
C TYR A 17 15.27 -8.32 -1.11
N ALA A 18 14.97 -7.54 -2.15
CA ALA A 18 15.52 -7.74 -3.48
C ALA A 18 17.05 -7.63 -3.50
N VAL A 19 17.61 -6.60 -2.83
CA VAL A 19 19.07 -6.44 -2.69
C VAL A 19 19.68 -7.59 -1.89
N HIS A 20 19.04 -8.01 -0.78
CA HIS A 20 19.48 -9.16 0.00
C HIS A 20 19.54 -10.44 -0.84
N ARG A 21 18.47 -10.74 -1.59
CA ARG A 21 18.37 -11.95 -2.42
C ARG A 21 19.40 -11.94 -3.57
N ALA A 22 19.57 -10.79 -4.23
CA ALA A 22 20.57 -10.63 -5.29
C ALA A 22 21.98 -10.82 -4.76
N ALA A 23 22.36 -10.16 -3.67
CA ALA A 23 23.68 -10.27 -3.04
C ALA A 23 23.95 -11.70 -2.54
N LYS A 24 22.98 -12.35 -1.89
CA LYS A 24 23.07 -13.74 -1.42
C LYS A 24 23.25 -14.72 -2.57
N ALA A 25 22.68 -14.43 -3.75
CA ALA A 25 22.87 -15.24 -4.97
C ALA A 25 24.18 -14.94 -5.72
N GLY A 26 25.05 -14.07 -5.20
CA GLY A 26 26.32 -13.69 -5.81
C GLY A 26 26.19 -12.76 -7.02
N LEU A 27 25.04 -12.07 -7.17
CA LEU A 27 24.84 -11.07 -8.20
C LEU A 27 25.43 -9.72 -7.74
N SER A 28 26.05 -8.98 -8.67
CA SER A 28 26.38 -7.58 -8.43
C SER A 28 25.12 -6.74 -8.50
N VAL A 29 24.80 -6.02 -7.40
CA VAL A 29 23.54 -5.25 -7.26
C VAL A 29 23.81 -3.81 -6.84
N ILE A 30 23.05 -2.88 -7.43
CA ILE A 30 22.99 -1.46 -7.01
C ILE A 30 21.53 -1.14 -6.66
N GLY A 31 21.30 -0.72 -5.41
CA GLY A 31 20.06 -0.11 -4.98
C GLY A 31 20.09 1.41 -5.15
N ILE A 32 19.00 2.02 -5.57
CA ILE A 32 18.85 3.49 -5.71
C ILE A 32 17.63 3.91 -4.90
N GLU A 33 17.82 4.83 -3.94
CA GLU A 33 16.75 5.31 -3.06
C GLU A 33 16.75 6.83 -2.99
N ALA A 34 15.57 7.43 -3.18
CA ALA A 34 15.37 8.87 -3.11
C ALA A 34 15.55 9.42 -1.68
N ALA A 35 15.14 8.65 -0.69
CA ALA A 35 15.36 9.01 0.72
C ALA A 35 16.84 8.89 1.10
N PRO A 36 17.31 9.67 2.10
CA PRO A 36 18.68 9.55 2.62
C PRO A 36 18.88 8.30 3.51
N ASP A 37 17.86 7.48 3.69
CA ASP A 37 17.89 6.26 4.52
C ASP A 37 16.91 5.21 3.99
N VAL A 38 17.02 4.00 4.50
CA VAL A 38 16.06 2.91 4.28
C VAL A 38 14.71 3.21 4.92
N GLY A 39 13.66 2.53 4.43
CA GLY A 39 12.35 2.57 5.09
C GLY A 39 11.16 2.66 4.14
N GLY A 40 11.33 3.20 2.93
CA GLY A 40 10.25 3.35 1.95
C GLY A 40 9.02 4.07 2.55
N THR A 41 7.86 3.43 2.53
CA THR A 41 6.62 3.96 3.13
C THR A 41 6.83 4.45 4.57
N TRP A 42 7.58 3.74 5.39
CA TRP A 42 7.80 4.07 6.81
C TRP A 42 8.89 5.13 7.04
N TYR A 43 9.64 5.47 6.01
CA TYR A 43 10.50 6.64 6.02
C TYR A 43 9.72 7.93 5.76
N TRP A 44 8.76 7.91 4.81
CA TRP A 44 8.03 9.09 4.37
C TRP A 44 6.76 9.36 5.17
N ASN A 45 6.00 8.33 5.54
CA ASN A 45 4.72 8.44 6.24
C ASN A 45 4.91 8.42 7.76
N ARG A 46 5.36 9.53 8.31
CA ARG A 46 5.63 9.72 9.74
C ARG A 46 4.65 10.67 10.43
N TYR A 47 3.51 10.91 9.82
CA TYR A 47 2.45 11.76 10.37
C TYR A 47 1.98 11.25 11.75
N PRO A 48 1.43 12.13 12.61
CA PRO A 48 0.98 11.76 13.95
C PRO A 48 -0.01 10.59 13.93
N GLY A 49 0.28 9.55 14.70
CA GLY A 49 -0.54 8.35 14.76
C GLY A 49 -0.30 7.33 13.65
N ALA A 50 0.66 7.55 12.74
CA ALA A 50 1.00 6.61 11.67
C ALA A 50 1.37 5.23 12.21
N ARG A 51 0.61 4.20 11.79
CA ARG A 51 0.83 2.83 12.24
C ARG A 51 0.29 1.81 11.23
N CYS A 52 0.81 0.59 11.30
CA CYS A 52 0.33 -0.51 10.48
C CYS A 52 -1.03 -1.00 10.97
N ASP A 53 -1.89 -1.39 10.03
CA ASP A 53 -3.21 -1.99 10.27
C ASP A 53 -3.20 -3.53 10.19
N VAL A 54 -1.99 -4.12 10.07
CA VAL A 54 -1.71 -5.56 10.20
C VAL A 54 -0.92 -5.76 11.48
N GLU A 55 -1.13 -6.89 12.17
CA GLU A 55 -0.37 -7.20 13.39
C GLU A 55 1.13 -7.18 13.13
N SER A 56 1.89 -6.59 14.04
CA SER A 56 3.33 -6.37 13.92
C SER A 56 4.11 -7.65 13.60
N VAL A 57 3.73 -8.75 14.24
CA VAL A 57 4.34 -10.08 14.07
C VAL A 57 4.12 -10.67 12.69
N ASP A 58 3.05 -10.29 11.99
CA ASP A 58 2.81 -10.69 10.61
C ASP A 58 3.42 -9.70 9.63
N TYR A 59 3.50 -8.41 9.99
CA TYR A 59 4.07 -7.36 9.16
C TYR A 59 5.59 -7.29 9.29
N SER A 60 6.26 -8.44 9.16
CA SER A 60 7.70 -8.63 9.28
C SER A 60 8.18 -9.70 8.31
N TYR A 61 9.46 -9.68 7.99
CA TYR A 61 10.05 -10.68 7.09
C TYR A 61 9.96 -12.10 7.64
N SER A 62 9.83 -13.05 6.71
CA SER A 62 9.76 -14.48 7.01
C SER A 62 11.00 -15.26 6.54
N PHE A 63 11.89 -14.64 5.77
CA PHE A 63 13.00 -15.31 5.08
C PHE A 63 14.17 -15.74 5.97
N ASP A 64 14.25 -15.25 7.21
CA ASP A 64 15.35 -15.53 8.13
C ASP A 64 14.82 -15.78 9.54
N GLU A 65 15.09 -16.99 10.05
CA GLU A 65 14.60 -17.43 11.35
C GLU A 65 15.25 -16.66 12.50
N GLU A 66 16.56 -16.41 12.44
CA GLU A 66 17.27 -15.67 13.48
C GLU A 66 16.78 -14.21 13.57
N LEU A 67 16.48 -13.58 12.43
CA LEU A 67 15.85 -12.25 12.40
C LEU A 67 14.51 -12.25 13.15
N GLN A 68 13.66 -13.27 12.91
CA GLN A 68 12.37 -13.40 13.58
C GLN A 68 12.52 -13.63 15.09
N GLN A 69 13.54 -14.36 15.52
CA GLN A 69 13.81 -14.64 16.92
C GLN A 69 14.48 -13.46 17.66
N SER A 70 15.30 -12.68 16.95
CA SER A 70 16.07 -11.58 17.56
C SER A 70 15.31 -10.25 17.66
N TRP A 71 14.28 -10.02 16.83
CA TRP A 71 13.47 -8.82 16.90
C TRP A 71 12.26 -9.00 17.79
N THR A 72 12.02 -8.04 18.67
CA THR A 72 10.86 -8.04 19.58
C THR A 72 9.98 -6.83 19.28
N TRP A 73 8.75 -7.10 18.85
CA TRP A 73 7.73 -6.08 18.65
C TRP A 73 7.15 -5.64 20.00
N THR A 74 7.02 -4.33 20.23
CA THR A 74 6.52 -3.79 21.49
C THR A 74 5.01 -3.82 21.58
N GLU A 75 4.31 -3.63 20.45
CA GLU A 75 2.85 -3.51 20.39
C GLU A 75 2.26 -4.45 19.33
N ARG A 76 0.99 -4.80 19.52
CA ARG A 76 0.24 -5.64 18.58
C ARG A 76 0.18 -5.02 17.17
N PHE A 77 -0.05 -3.73 17.07
CA PHE A 77 -0.03 -2.97 15.82
C PHE A 77 1.09 -1.93 15.91
N ALA A 78 2.21 -2.20 15.29
CA ALA A 78 3.40 -1.37 15.42
C ALA A 78 3.21 0.04 14.83
N ALA A 79 3.71 1.04 15.55
CA ALA A 79 3.78 2.41 15.08
C ALA A 79 4.92 2.62 14.07
N GLN A 80 4.83 3.69 13.29
CA GLN A 80 5.82 4.04 12.26
C GLN A 80 7.28 4.02 12.76
N PRO A 81 7.62 4.60 13.93
CA PRO A 81 9.02 4.60 14.39
C PRO A 81 9.59 3.20 14.62
N GLU A 82 8.77 2.28 15.14
CA GLU A 82 9.20 0.91 15.39
C GLU A 82 9.40 0.13 14.09
N ILE A 83 8.50 0.31 13.10
CA ILE A 83 8.66 -0.35 11.79
C ILE A 83 9.87 0.21 11.05
N LEU A 84 10.13 1.50 11.14
CA LEU A 84 11.35 2.10 10.58
C LEU A 84 12.61 1.58 11.26
N ALA A 85 12.59 1.44 12.60
CA ALA A 85 13.68 0.85 13.37
C ALA A 85 13.93 -0.61 12.95
N TYR A 86 12.88 -1.40 12.73
CA TYR A 86 12.97 -2.76 12.20
C TYR A 86 13.67 -2.81 10.83
N LEU A 87 13.27 -1.94 9.88
CA LEU A 87 13.89 -1.91 8.56
C LEU A 87 15.36 -1.47 8.62
N ARG A 88 15.71 -0.56 9.52
CA ARG A 88 17.12 -0.18 9.79
C ARG A 88 17.90 -1.35 10.36
N HIS A 89 17.34 -2.06 11.33
CA HIS A 89 17.94 -3.27 11.90
C HIS A 89 18.20 -4.33 10.82
N VAL A 90 17.24 -4.58 9.93
CA VAL A 90 17.41 -5.51 8.80
C VAL A 90 18.54 -5.06 7.88
N ALA A 91 18.57 -3.76 7.51
CA ALA A 91 19.62 -3.21 6.64
C ALA A 91 21.03 -3.32 7.26
N GLU A 92 21.14 -3.16 8.58
CA GLU A 92 22.40 -3.31 9.33
C GLU A 92 22.79 -4.78 9.46
N ARG A 93 21.86 -5.65 9.89
CA ARG A 93 22.11 -7.08 10.10
C ARG A 93 22.65 -7.78 8.85
N PHE A 94 22.13 -7.45 7.69
CA PHE A 94 22.52 -8.04 6.42
C PHE A 94 23.48 -7.17 5.61
N ASP A 95 24.02 -6.09 6.20
CA ASP A 95 24.97 -5.16 5.57
C ASP A 95 24.49 -4.66 4.18
N LEU A 96 23.19 -4.32 4.09
CA LEU A 96 22.57 -3.94 2.81
C LEU A 96 22.90 -2.52 2.37
N ARG A 97 23.23 -1.61 3.31
CA ARG A 97 23.49 -0.19 3.03
C ARG A 97 24.61 0.03 2.02
N ARG A 98 25.65 -0.82 2.02
CA ARG A 98 26.78 -0.75 1.09
C ARG A 98 26.38 -0.90 -0.38
N HIS A 99 25.21 -1.46 -0.65
CA HIS A 99 24.68 -1.65 -2.01
C HIS A 99 23.84 -0.49 -2.49
N TYR A 100 23.52 0.49 -1.62
CA TYR A 100 22.58 1.56 -1.92
C TYR A 100 23.26 2.91 -2.20
N LEU A 101 22.66 3.63 -3.14
CA LEU A 101 22.86 5.06 -3.38
C LEU A 101 21.63 5.78 -2.81
N PHE A 102 21.81 6.33 -1.61
CA PHE A 102 20.77 7.10 -0.92
C PHE A 102 20.73 8.56 -1.37
N GLY A 103 19.60 9.26 -1.12
CA GLY A 103 19.39 10.64 -1.52
C GLY A 103 19.47 10.84 -3.04
N THR A 104 19.06 9.83 -3.80
CA THR A 104 19.29 9.76 -5.24
C THR A 104 17.97 9.51 -5.97
N ASP A 105 17.42 10.55 -6.58
CA ASP A 105 16.20 10.47 -7.39
C ASP A 105 16.50 9.91 -8.78
N VAL A 106 15.69 8.94 -9.20
CA VAL A 106 15.68 8.43 -10.58
C VAL A 106 14.77 9.31 -11.43
N VAL A 107 15.31 9.83 -12.53
CA VAL A 107 14.60 10.75 -13.43
C VAL A 107 14.44 10.22 -14.86
N GLY A 108 14.97 9.04 -15.16
CA GLY A 108 14.82 8.41 -16.46
C GLY A 108 15.31 6.98 -16.43
N VAL A 109 14.61 6.11 -17.16
CA VAL A 109 14.87 4.67 -17.23
C VAL A 109 14.63 4.23 -18.67
N VAL A 110 15.68 3.79 -19.38
CA VAL A 110 15.60 3.43 -20.81
C VAL A 110 16.25 2.07 -21.02
N PHE A 111 15.59 1.19 -21.77
CA PHE A 111 16.16 -0.07 -22.23
C PHE A 111 16.85 0.12 -23.57
N ASP A 112 18.14 -0.10 -23.62
CA ASP A 112 18.94 -0.06 -24.83
C ASP A 112 19.99 -1.18 -24.85
N ARG A 113 20.15 -1.84 -25.99
CA ARG A 113 21.16 -2.90 -26.22
C ARG A 113 21.21 -3.96 -25.14
N GLY A 114 20.02 -4.44 -24.72
CA GLY A 114 19.88 -5.51 -23.73
C GLY A 114 20.16 -5.07 -22.27
N ARG A 115 20.16 -3.76 -21.99
CA ARG A 115 20.40 -3.21 -20.64
C ARG A 115 19.45 -2.06 -20.32
N TRP A 116 19.10 -1.98 -19.07
CA TRP A 116 18.43 -0.81 -18.50
C TRP A 116 19.46 0.25 -18.13
N HIS A 117 19.29 1.44 -18.64
CA HIS A 117 20.03 2.66 -18.32
C HIS A 117 19.19 3.49 -17.38
N VAL A 118 19.66 3.66 -16.14
CA VAL A 118 18.98 4.40 -15.08
C VAL A 118 19.73 5.71 -14.84
N ARG A 119 19.08 6.83 -15.16
CA ARG A 119 19.61 8.19 -14.99
C ARG A 119 19.06 8.81 -13.72
N THR A 120 19.94 9.40 -12.93
CA THR A 120 19.61 10.09 -11.69
C THR A 120 19.54 11.61 -11.88
N ALA A 121 18.85 12.31 -10.97
CA ALA A 121 18.75 13.78 -10.97
C ALA A 121 20.13 14.47 -10.89
N GLY A 122 21.12 13.83 -10.25
CA GLY A 122 22.51 14.30 -10.22
C GLY A 122 23.31 14.05 -11.51
N GLY A 123 22.67 13.60 -12.60
CA GLY A 123 23.29 13.38 -13.91
C GLY A 123 24.13 12.10 -14.03
N ARG A 124 24.16 11.26 -12.99
CA ARG A 124 24.85 9.96 -13.07
C ARG A 124 23.96 8.92 -13.77
N GLU A 125 24.60 8.00 -14.50
CA GLU A 125 23.93 6.90 -15.17
C GLU A 125 24.51 5.56 -14.70
N TYR A 126 23.61 4.61 -14.51
CA TYR A 126 23.91 3.22 -14.13
C TYR A 126 23.26 2.29 -15.12
N ALA A 127 23.90 1.15 -15.43
CA ALA A 127 23.36 0.20 -16.39
C ALA A 127 23.43 -1.23 -15.91
N ALA A 128 22.32 -1.98 -16.05
CA ALA A 128 22.24 -3.41 -15.73
C ALA A 128 21.32 -4.14 -16.71
N PRO A 129 21.51 -5.46 -16.94
CA PRO A 129 20.59 -6.24 -17.76
C PRO A 129 19.20 -6.37 -17.13
N PHE A 130 19.10 -6.35 -15.80
CA PHE A 130 17.84 -6.52 -15.07
C PHE A 130 17.53 -5.32 -14.18
N LEU A 131 16.24 -4.95 -14.14
CA LEU A 131 15.73 -3.85 -13.33
C LEU A 131 14.58 -4.34 -12.44
N VAL A 132 14.71 -4.11 -11.12
CA VAL A 132 13.65 -4.37 -10.14
C VAL A 132 13.10 -3.05 -9.63
N CYS A 133 11.86 -2.74 -9.99
CA CYS A 133 11.14 -1.57 -9.52
C CYS A 133 10.42 -1.91 -8.20
N ALA A 134 11.08 -1.65 -7.08
CA ALA A 134 10.55 -1.78 -5.71
C ALA A 134 10.05 -0.41 -5.20
N THR A 135 9.45 0.39 -6.08
CA THR A 135 9.07 1.79 -5.87
C THR A 135 7.89 1.98 -4.92
N GLY A 136 7.22 0.89 -4.56
CA GLY A 136 6.04 0.90 -3.70
C GLY A 136 4.76 1.35 -4.40
N CYS A 137 3.63 0.86 -3.91
CA CYS A 137 2.30 1.16 -4.48
C CYS A 137 1.65 2.42 -3.88
N LEU A 138 2.21 2.98 -2.78
CA LEU A 138 1.72 4.17 -2.05
C LEU A 138 2.90 5.13 -1.78
N SER A 139 3.54 5.62 -2.84
CA SER A 139 4.71 6.52 -2.73
C SER A 139 4.58 7.80 -3.56
N ALA A 140 3.70 7.82 -4.58
CA ALA A 140 3.41 9.00 -5.38
C ALA A 140 2.36 9.86 -4.68
N VAL A 141 2.78 10.94 -4.01
CA VAL A 141 1.89 11.86 -3.27
C VAL A 141 0.87 12.48 -4.21
N ASN A 142 -0.41 12.44 -3.83
CA ASN A 142 -1.49 13.15 -4.51
C ASN A 142 -1.64 14.56 -3.92
N ARG A 143 -1.23 15.57 -4.67
CA ARG A 143 -1.49 16.97 -4.35
C ARG A 143 -2.85 17.35 -4.94
N PRO A 144 -3.82 17.79 -4.12
CA PRO A 144 -5.14 18.16 -4.63
C PRO A 144 -5.05 19.45 -5.45
N ASP A 145 -5.77 19.50 -6.55
CA ASP A 145 -5.99 20.73 -7.32
C ASP A 145 -7.14 21.52 -6.67
N ILE A 146 -6.80 22.31 -5.65
CA ILE A 146 -7.74 23.21 -4.97
C ILE A 146 -7.29 24.65 -5.22
N CYS A 147 -8.17 25.49 -5.73
CA CYS A 147 -7.88 26.90 -5.98
C CYS A 147 -7.29 27.58 -4.73
N GLY A 148 -6.18 28.30 -4.88
CA GLY A 148 -5.57 29.10 -3.82
C GLY A 148 -4.73 28.32 -2.80
N VAL A 149 -4.40 27.05 -3.02
CA VAL A 149 -3.53 26.26 -2.10
C VAL A 149 -2.19 26.96 -1.87
N ASP A 150 -1.62 27.53 -2.91
CA ASP A 150 -0.31 28.20 -2.86
C ASP A 150 -0.39 29.63 -2.26
N ASP A 151 -1.61 30.17 -2.10
CA ASP A 151 -1.86 31.50 -1.50
C ASP A 151 -2.00 31.43 0.03
N PHE A 152 -2.02 30.25 0.63
CA PHE A 152 -2.17 30.08 2.07
C PHE A 152 -0.95 30.61 2.82
N ALA A 153 -1.17 31.58 3.72
CA ALA A 153 -0.11 32.21 4.48
C ALA A 153 0.37 31.41 5.71
N GLY A 154 -0.37 30.37 6.10
CA GLY A 154 -0.04 29.48 7.21
C GLY A 154 0.84 28.30 6.80
N GLU A 155 0.96 27.32 7.67
CA GLU A 155 1.78 26.14 7.45
C GLU A 155 0.99 25.05 6.70
N VAL A 156 1.63 24.40 5.70
CA VAL A 156 1.01 23.33 4.91
C VAL A 156 1.78 22.04 5.08
N TYR A 157 1.09 20.97 5.45
CA TYR A 157 1.66 19.64 5.61
C TYR A 157 0.89 18.59 4.82
N PHE A 158 1.61 17.57 4.34
CA PHE A 158 1.03 16.38 3.70
C PHE A 158 1.32 15.16 4.55
N THR A 159 0.32 14.35 4.85
CA THR A 159 0.54 13.09 5.59
C THR A 159 1.53 12.16 4.87
N ALA A 160 1.54 12.21 3.54
CA ALA A 160 2.42 11.41 2.68
C ALA A 160 3.85 11.94 2.56
N ALA A 161 4.14 13.13 3.11
CA ALA A 161 5.45 13.78 3.10
C ALA A 161 5.62 14.63 4.38
N TRP A 162 5.38 14.01 5.53
CA TRP A 162 5.45 14.67 6.83
C TRP A 162 6.89 15.06 7.16
N PRO A 163 7.12 16.25 7.76
CA PRO A 163 8.46 16.72 8.11
C PRO A 163 9.14 15.78 9.14
N ARG A 164 10.48 15.87 9.22
CA ARG A 164 11.25 15.05 10.17
C ARG A 164 11.04 15.47 11.61
N GLU A 165 10.93 16.77 11.83
CA GLU A 165 10.59 17.37 13.10
C GLU A 165 9.09 17.62 13.09
N ASP A 166 8.41 17.10 14.10
CA ASP A 166 6.96 17.28 14.19
C ASP A 166 6.63 18.76 14.41
N PRO A 167 5.67 19.31 13.63
CA PRO A 167 5.24 20.68 13.84
C PRO A 167 4.54 20.83 15.19
N ASP A 168 4.74 21.98 15.85
CA ASP A 168 4.00 22.33 17.06
C ASP A 168 2.59 22.82 16.68
N LEU A 169 1.58 22.01 16.99
CA LEU A 169 0.17 22.33 16.72
C LEU A 169 -0.55 22.95 17.94
N ARG A 170 0.13 23.13 19.07
CA ARG A 170 -0.50 23.67 20.29
C ARG A 170 -0.91 25.12 20.08
N GLY A 171 -2.17 25.44 20.48
CA GLY A 171 -2.75 26.77 20.35
C GLY A 171 -3.04 27.18 18.90
N LYS A 172 -2.95 26.26 17.93
CA LYS A 172 -3.24 26.54 16.50
C LYS A 172 -4.62 26.03 16.10
N ARG A 173 -5.21 26.73 15.14
CA ARG A 173 -6.41 26.29 14.41
C ARG A 173 -5.94 25.43 13.23
N VAL A 174 -6.32 24.16 13.23
CA VAL A 174 -5.85 23.19 12.25
C VAL A 174 -7.00 22.75 11.36
N GLY A 175 -6.79 22.76 10.04
CA GLY A 175 -7.67 22.15 9.05
C GLY A 175 -7.08 20.84 8.55
N VAL A 176 -7.83 19.73 8.61
CA VAL A 176 -7.45 18.45 8.01
C VAL A 176 -8.35 18.16 6.82
N ILE A 177 -7.77 18.03 5.62
CA ILE A 177 -8.50 17.74 4.39
C ILE A 177 -8.27 16.29 4.00
N GLY A 178 -9.34 15.48 4.10
CA GLY A 178 -9.33 14.05 3.76
C GLY A 178 -9.47 13.13 4.97
N THR A 179 -10.29 12.07 4.78
CA THR A 179 -10.70 11.08 5.78
C THR A 179 -10.48 9.65 5.28
N GLY A 180 -9.33 9.42 4.62
CA GLY A 180 -8.76 8.09 4.39
C GLY A 180 -7.95 7.63 5.60
N SER A 181 -7.23 6.49 5.48
CA SER A 181 -6.48 5.88 6.60
C SER A 181 -5.58 6.88 7.33
N SER A 182 -4.81 7.70 6.61
CA SER A 182 -3.89 8.66 7.25
C SER A 182 -4.62 9.80 7.96
N GLY A 183 -5.73 10.30 7.40
CA GLY A 183 -6.57 11.30 8.08
C GLY A 183 -7.20 10.74 9.36
N ILE A 184 -7.77 9.53 9.28
CA ILE A 184 -8.38 8.84 10.42
C ILE A 184 -7.37 8.60 11.54
N GLN A 185 -6.12 8.25 11.22
CA GLN A 185 -5.07 8.05 12.22
C GLN A 185 -4.53 9.37 12.79
N ALA A 186 -4.44 10.43 11.98
CA ALA A 186 -3.89 11.72 12.42
C ALA A 186 -4.88 12.54 13.26
N VAL A 187 -6.17 12.53 12.91
CA VAL A 187 -7.22 13.35 13.52
C VAL A 187 -7.27 13.25 15.05
N PRO A 188 -7.23 12.06 15.70
CA PRO A 188 -7.26 11.97 17.16
C PRO A 188 -6.06 12.64 17.84
N ILE A 189 -4.87 12.52 17.24
CA ILE A 189 -3.64 13.08 17.78
C ILE A 189 -3.61 14.59 17.62
N VAL A 190 -3.97 15.08 16.43
CA VAL A 190 -4.08 16.51 16.12
C VAL A 190 -5.14 17.17 17.02
N ALA A 191 -6.30 16.54 17.22
CA ALA A 191 -7.35 17.05 18.11
C ALA A 191 -6.90 17.19 19.56
N GLY A 192 -5.94 16.37 20.01
CA GLY A 192 -5.34 16.45 21.35
C GLY A 192 -4.37 17.61 21.53
N GLN A 193 -3.87 18.18 20.44
CA GLN A 193 -2.86 19.25 20.45
C GLN A 193 -3.45 20.61 20.01
N ALA A 194 -4.28 20.61 18.97
CA ALA A 194 -4.82 21.83 18.38
C ALA A 194 -5.79 22.56 19.33
N GLU A 195 -5.81 23.88 19.25
CA GLU A 195 -6.86 24.70 19.87
C GLU A 195 -8.22 24.42 19.24
N GLN A 196 -8.26 24.38 17.92
CA GLN A 196 -9.45 24.03 17.13
C GLN A 196 -9.02 23.12 15.99
N LEU A 197 -9.82 22.10 15.70
CA LEU A 197 -9.66 21.21 14.57
C LEU A 197 -10.92 21.22 13.70
N VAL A 198 -10.74 21.49 12.40
CA VAL A 198 -11.78 21.32 11.39
C VAL A 198 -11.39 20.18 10.47
N VAL A 199 -12.24 19.16 10.38
CA VAL A 199 -12.05 18.01 9.50
C VAL A 199 -12.96 18.16 8.28
N PHE A 200 -12.36 18.32 7.11
CA PHE A 200 -13.05 18.46 5.83
C PHE A 200 -13.19 17.09 5.17
N GLN A 201 -14.40 16.56 5.16
CA GLN A 201 -14.71 15.21 4.69
C GLN A 201 -15.51 15.23 3.39
N ARG A 202 -14.93 14.71 2.30
CA ARG A 202 -15.67 14.48 1.04
C ARG A 202 -16.45 13.15 1.07
N SER A 203 -15.81 12.10 1.58
CA SER A 203 -16.41 10.76 1.72
C SER A 203 -16.00 10.16 3.04
N ALA A 204 -16.95 9.73 3.84
CA ALA A 204 -16.69 8.95 5.04
C ALA A 204 -16.03 7.61 4.67
N ASN A 205 -15.33 7.01 5.61
CA ASN A 205 -14.81 5.66 5.47
C ASN A 205 -15.12 4.85 6.73
N TYR A 206 -15.38 3.54 6.56
CA TYR A 206 -15.55 2.67 7.72
C TYR A 206 -14.25 2.54 8.48
N SER A 207 -14.32 2.75 9.79
CA SER A 207 -13.22 2.58 10.72
C SER A 207 -13.62 1.57 11.79
N ILE A 208 -12.76 0.59 12.02
CA ILE A 208 -13.01 -0.52 12.95
C ILE A 208 -12.00 -0.42 14.09
N PRO A 209 -12.38 -0.68 15.33
CA PRO A 209 -11.49 -0.56 16.47
C PRO A 209 -10.12 -1.19 16.23
N MET A 210 -9.10 -0.51 16.69
CA MET A 210 -7.74 -1.02 16.78
C MET A 210 -7.41 -1.28 18.25
N PRO A 211 -7.67 -2.49 18.77
CA PRO A 211 -7.38 -2.82 20.16
C PRO A 211 -5.87 -3.01 20.35
N ASN A 212 -5.13 -1.92 20.16
CA ASN A 212 -3.70 -1.92 20.30
C ASN A 212 -3.29 -1.94 21.77
N ARG A 213 -2.30 -2.75 22.07
CA ARG A 213 -1.71 -2.89 23.40
C ARG A 213 -0.28 -3.41 23.30
N PRO A 214 0.54 -3.18 24.34
CA PRO A 214 1.81 -3.85 24.46
C PRO A 214 1.64 -5.38 24.49
N TRP A 215 2.60 -6.09 23.94
CA TRP A 215 2.74 -7.52 24.12
C TRP A 215 3.33 -7.82 25.50
N SER A 216 2.76 -8.76 26.26
CA SER A 216 3.40 -9.23 27.48
C SER A 216 4.66 -10.05 27.19
N PRO A 217 5.58 -10.23 28.14
CA PRO A 217 6.75 -11.09 27.96
C PRO A 217 6.37 -12.53 27.58
N GLU A 218 5.29 -13.06 28.17
CA GLU A 218 4.79 -14.41 27.90
C GLU A 218 4.25 -14.51 26.47
N GLU A 219 3.50 -13.52 26.02
CA GLU A 219 3.01 -13.44 24.64
C GLU A 219 4.16 -13.32 23.64
N GLN A 220 5.16 -12.51 23.93
CA GLN A 220 6.34 -12.39 23.09
C GLN A 220 7.11 -13.72 22.98
N GLN A 221 7.19 -14.49 24.06
CA GLN A 221 7.78 -15.83 24.03
C GLN A 221 6.93 -16.78 23.18
N GLN A 222 5.62 -16.79 23.39
CA GLN A 222 4.69 -17.62 22.59
C GLN A 222 4.76 -17.27 21.10
N ILE A 223 4.82 -15.98 20.73
CA ILE A 223 4.97 -15.52 19.36
C ILE A 223 6.24 -16.10 18.72
N ARG A 224 7.38 -16.08 19.45
CA ARG A 224 8.63 -16.66 18.93
C ARG A 224 8.53 -18.15 18.67
N GLU A 225 7.86 -18.88 19.54
CA GLU A 225 7.62 -20.32 19.38
C GLU A 225 6.65 -20.61 18.22
N ASP A 226 5.65 -19.76 18.03
CA ASP A 226 4.59 -19.92 17.02
C ASP A 226 4.99 -19.46 15.61
N TYR A 227 6.10 -18.73 15.42
CA TYR A 227 6.49 -18.20 14.11
C TYR A 227 6.47 -19.24 12.98
N PRO A 228 7.05 -20.46 13.12
CA PRO A 228 7.04 -21.44 12.05
C PRO A 228 5.63 -21.82 11.58
N GLU A 229 4.73 -22.08 12.54
CA GLU A 229 3.34 -22.44 12.24
C GLU A 229 2.54 -21.24 11.72
N ARG A 230 2.77 -20.05 12.27
CA ARG A 230 2.16 -18.80 11.83
C ARG A 230 2.52 -18.50 10.36
N ARG A 231 3.79 -18.62 9.99
CA ARG A 231 4.27 -18.44 8.61
C ARG A 231 3.71 -19.51 7.66
N ARG A 232 3.69 -20.77 8.10
CA ARG A 232 3.09 -21.86 7.34
C ARG A 232 1.60 -21.60 7.02
N LYS A 233 0.81 -21.15 8.00
CA LYS A 233 -0.60 -20.78 7.81
C LYS A 233 -0.75 -19.58 6.88
N SER A 234 0.10 -18.58 7.00
CA SER A 234 0.06 -17.36 6.20
C SER A 234 0.39 -17.58 4.73
N ALA A 235 1.29 -18.53 4.44
CA ALA A 235 1.90 -18.75 3.13
C ALA A 235 0.90 -18.93 1.98
N TYR A 236 -0.28 -19.49 2.25
CA TYR A 236 -1.34 -19.72 1.26
C TYR A 236 -2.71 -19.19 1.72
N ALA A 237 -2.74 -18.42 2.81
CA ALA A 237 -3.96 -17.79 3.29
C ALA A 237 -4.43 -16.67 2.36
N PRO A 238 -5.75 -16.39 2.23
CA PRO A 238 -6.26 -15.38 1.31
C PRO A 238 -5.74 -13.95 1.54
N ALA A 239 -5.40 -13.61 2.79
CA ALA A 239 -4.84 -12.31 3.14
C ALA A 239 -3.32 -12.33 3.39
N GLY A 240 -2.65 -13.48 3.27
CA GLY A 240 -1.25 -13.62 3.69
C GLY A 240 -1.03 -13.43 5.19
N THR A 241 -2.06 -13.72 5.99
CA THR A 241 -2.03 -13.72 7.46
C THR A 241 -2.72 -14.97 7.99
N PRO A 242 -2.43 -15.46 9.20
CA PRO A 242 -2.96 -16.75 9.70
C PRO A 242 -4.44 -16.70 10.08
N HIS A 243 -5.09 -15.55 9.93
CA HIS A 243 -6.48 -15.35 10.35
C HIS A 243 -7.46 -15.87 9.30
N GLY A 244 -8.39 -16.72 9.73
CA GLY A 244 -9.47 -17.25 8.90
C GLY A 244 -10.74 -16.38 8.91
N THR A 245 -11.67 -16.74 8.03
CA THR A 245 -13.05 -16.27 8.05
C THR A 245 -13.91 -17.19 8.93
N TYR A 246 -15.13 -16.77 9.23
CA TYR A 246 -16.12 -17.66 9.81
C TYR A 246 -16.41 -18.85 8.88
N HIS A 247 -16.87 -19.98 9.42
CA HIS A 247 -17.02 -21.23 8.64
C HIS A 247 -18.30 -21.30 7.81
N LYS A 248 -19.27 -20.41 8.06
CA LYS A 248 -20.55 -20.29 7.31
C LYS A 248 -20.65 -18.92 6.65
N ASN A 249 -21.49 -18.81 5.63
CA ASN A 249 -21.90 -17.52 5.06
C ASN A 249 -22.73 -16.72 6.05
N ALA A 250 -22.71 -15.40 5.97
CA ALA A 250 -23.50 -14.54 6.84
C ALA A 250 -25.00 -14.81 6.67
N VAL A 251 -25.45 -15.00 5.43
CA VAL A 251 -26.88 -15.22 5.12
C VAL A 251 -27.40 -16.57 5.63
N ASP A 252 -26.53 -17.58 5.76
CA ASP A 252 -26.85 -18.94 6.20
C ASP A 252 -26.67 -19.14 7.72
N THR A 253 -26.23 -18.08 8.43
CA THR A 253 -25.93 -18.15 9.88
C THR A 253 -27.13 -17.63 10.68
N GLU A 254 -27.50 -18.32 11.74
CA GLU A 254 -28.58 -17.89 12.65
C GLU A 254 -28.30 -16.48 13.22
N PRO A 255 -29.34 -15.65 13.44
CA PRO A 255 -29.18 -14.24 13.82
C PRO A 255 -28.27 -14.02 15.03
N GLN A 256 -28.44 -14.82 16.11
CA GLN A 256 -27.62 -14.65 17.33
C GLN A 256 -26.17 -15.09 17.10
N GLU A 257 -25.96 -16.23 16.43
CA GLU A 257 -24.63 -16.74 16.08
C GLU A 257 -23.86 -15.74 15.19
N ARG A 258 -24.57 -15.11 14.25
CA ARG A 258 -24.05 -14.06 13.36
C ARG A 258 -23.65 -12.81 14.13
N LEU A 259 -24.48 -12.36 15.06
CA LEU A 259 -24.19 -11.21 15.92
C LEU A 259 -22.95 -11.49 16.79
N ASP A 260 -22.84 -12.69 17.36
CA ASP A 260 -21.68 -13.10 18.16
C ASP A 260 -20.38 -13.11 17.34
N ALA A 261 -20.46 -13.57 16.08
CA ALA A 261 -19.32 -13.55 15.16
C ALA A 261 -18.86 -12.12 14.82
N LEU A 262 -19.81 -11.21 14.55
CA LEU A 262 -19.53 -9.79 14.30
C LEU A 262 -18.93 -9.13 15.52
N TRP A 263 -19.48 -9.35 16.73
CA TRP A 263 -18.92 -8.82 17.97
C TRP A 263 -17.53 -9.35 18.28
N ARG A 264 -17.27 -10.62 18.02
CA ARG A 264 -15.92 -11.19 18.16
C ARG A 264 -14.94 -10.46 17.24
N ARG A 265 -15.28 -10.35 15.97
CA ARG A 265 -14.43 -9.69 14.97
C ARG A 265 -14.25 -8.20 15.24
N TRP A 266 -15.29 -7.51 15.73
CA TRP A 266 -15.21 -6.11 16.14
C TRP A 266 -14.22 -5.90 17.30
N ARG A 267 -14.22 -6.81 18.29
CA ARG A 267 -13.29 -6.77 19.42
C ARG A 267 -11.85 -7.17 19.04
N GLU A 268 -11.69 -8.11 18.12
CA GLU A 268 -10.39 -8.44 17.52
C GLU A 268 -9.84 -7.25 16.74
N GLY A 269 -10.72 -6.49 16.09
CA GLY A 269 -10.45 -5.25 15.41
C GLY A 269 -9.73 -5.38 14.06
N GLY A 270 -9.39 -4.23 13.50
CA GLY A 270 -8.56 -4.14 12.31
C GLY A 270 -9.28 -4.47 11.00
N VAL A 271 -8.49 -4.54 9.93
CA VAL A 271 -8.98 -4.72 8.54
C VAL A 271 -9.70 -6.04 8.29
N LEU A 272 -9.53 -7.01 9.16
CA LEU A 272 -10.14 -8.34 9.03
C LEU A 272 -11.65 -8.34 9.25
N PHE A 273 -12.23 -7.26 9.80
CA PHE A 273 -13.68 -7.12 9.92
C PHE A 273 -14.38 -7.27 8.56
N ALA A 274 -13.76 -6.78 7.46
CA ALA A 274 -14.26 -6.97 6.10
C ALA A 274 -14.33 -8.43 5.65
N LYS A 275 -13.72 -9.34 6.39
CA LYS A 275 -13.64 -10.77 6.09
C LYS A 275 -14.19 -11.61 7.24
N THR A 276 -15.17 -11.11 7.98
CA THR A 276 -15.83 -11.88 9.05
C THR A 276 -16.48 -13.12 8.47
N PHE A 277 -17.26 -12.98 7.40
CA PHE A 277 -17.92 -14.08 6.69
C PHE A 277 -17.36 -14.25 5.27
N PRO A 278 -17.41 -15.48 4.71
CA PRO A 278 -16.93 -15.75 3.35
C PRO A 278 -17.64 -14.93 2.26
N ASP A 279 -18.95 -14.72 2.41
CA ASP A 279 -19.83 -14.03 1.45
C ASP A 279 -19.92 -12.50 1.65
N GLN A 280 -19.30 -11.95 2.71
CA GLN A 280 -19.45 -10.54 3.10
C GLN A 280 -19.00 -9.55 2.01
N ASN A 281 -17.98 -9.87 1.25
CA ASN A 281 -17.50 -9.05 0.14
C ASN A 281 -18.00 -9.55 -1.24
N ALA A 282 -18.85 -10.56 -1.27
CA ALA A 282 -19.38 -11.14 -2.51
C ALA A 282 -20.83 -10.71 -2.78
N THR A 283 -21.66 -10.56 -1.75
CA THR A 283 -23.08 -10.25 -1.90
C THR A 283 -23.50 -9.04 -1.06
N MET A 284 -24.44 -8.25 -1.59
CA MET A 284 -25.00 -7.11 -0.83
C MET A 284 -25.73 -7.57 0.41
N ALA A 285 -26.48 -8.68 0.35
CA ALA A 285 -27.22 -9.20 1.50
C ALA A 285 -26.32 -9.52 2.70
N ALA A 286 -25.17 -10.17 2.46
CA ALA A 286 -24.19 -10.44 3.51
C ALA A 286 -23.46 -9.17 3.96
N ASN A 287 -23.18 -8.25 3.02
CA ASN A 287 -22.51 -6.99 3.31
C ASN A 287 -23.37 -6.07 4.17
N ASP A 288 -24.68 -5.97 3.88
CA ASP A 288 -25.62 -5.13 4.62
C ASP A 288 -25.71 -5.54 6.10
N ILE A 289 -25.60 -6.81 6.41
CA ILE A 289 -25.54 -7.32 7.79
C ILE A 289 -24.33 -6.72 8.55
N ALA A 290 -23.16 -6.74 7.96
CA ALA A 290 -21.96 -6.21 8.58
C ALA A 290 -21.96 -4.67 8.59
N ARG A 291 -22.55 -4.03 7.56
CA ARG A 291 -22.75 -2.59 7.44
C ARG A 291 -23.64 -2.07 8.55
N GLU A 292 -24.83 -2.65 8.73
CA GLU A 292 -25.79 -2.26 9.74
C GLU A 292 -25.21 -2.36 11.15
N PHE A 293 -24.51 -3.45 11.44
CA PHE A 293 -23.79 -3.61 12.70
C PHE A 293 -22.75 -2.49 12.91
N ALA A 294 -21.93 -2.18 11.91
CA ALA A 294 -20.92 -1.12 12.04
C ALA A 294 -21.54 0.28 12.20
N GLU A 295 -22.63 0.57 11.47
CA GLU A 295 -23.35 1.84 11.57
C GLU A 295 -23.97 2.07 12.96
N GLU A 296 -24.53 1.02 13.58
CA GLU A 296 -25.02 1.08 14.95
C GLU A 296 -23.90 1.46 15.92
N ARG A 297 -22.72 0.85 15.77
CA ARG A 297 -21.55 1.19 16.62
C ARG A 297 -21.09 2.63 16.45
N ILE A 298 -21.11 3.16 15.22
CA ILE A 298 -20.81 4.59 14.98
C ILE A 298 -21.80 5.47 15.72
N ARG A 299 -23.11 5.17 15.63
CA ARG A 299 -24.18 5.95 16.31
C ARG A 299 -24.10 5.86 17.85
N GLU A 300 -23.56 4.77 18.39
CA GLU A 300 -23.32 4.63 19.83
C GLU A 300 -22.13 5.45 20.32
N ILE A 301 -21.08 5.56 19.49
CA ILE A 301 -19.85 6.27 19.85
C ILE A 301 -20.01 7.79 19.70
N VAL A 302 -20.63 8.25 18.61
CA VAL A 302 -20.76 9.66 18.27
C VAL A 302 -22.06 10.21 18.83
N ARG A 303 -21.97 11.19 19.74
CA ARG A 303 -23.12 11.72 20.50
C ARG A 303 -24.07 12.59 19.65
N ASP A 304 -23.51 13.39 18.73
CA ASP A 304 -24.30 14.21 17.82
C ASP A 304 -24.84 13.34 16.67
N PRO A 305 -26.17 13.20 16.52
CA PRO A 305 -26.76 12.33 15.51
C PRO A 305 -26.51 12.83 14.06
N VAL A 306 -26.30 14.12 13.86
CA VAL A 306 -25.98 14.69 12.54
C VAL A 306 -24.55 14.29 12.16
N VAL A 307 -23.62 14.50 13.08
CA VAL A 307 -22.21 14.11 12.90
C VAL A 307 -22.09 12.60 12.74
N ALA A 308 -22.81 11.80 13.54
CA ALA A 308 -22.84 10.35 13.39
C ALA A 308 -23.30 9.92 11.99
N THR A 309 -24.35 10.57 11.46
CA THR A 309 -24.85 10.30 10.11
C THR A 309 -23.83 10.69 9.04
N ASP A 310 -23.12 11.80 9.21
CA ASP A 310 -22.09 12.26 8.28
C ASP A 310 -20.84 11.36 8.27
N LEU A 311 -20.54 10.69 9.37
CA LEU A 311 -19.43 9.75 9.49
C LEU A 311 -19.75 8.34 8.98
N ILE A 312 -21.01 8.05 8.64
CA ILE A 312 -21.43 6.80 8.03
C ILE A 312 -21.25 6.87 6.51
N PRO A 313 -20.48 5.95 5.91
CA PRO A 313 -20.32 5.89 4.45
C PRO A 313 -21.65 5.56 3.75
N VAL A 314 -21.96 6.32 2.69
CA VAL A 314 -23.18 6.14 1.88
C VAL A 314 -22.88 5.76 0.43
N ASP A 315 -21.61 5.75 0.02
CA ASP A 315 -21.18 5.61 -1.36
C ASP A 315 -20.47 4.28 -1.67
N HIS A 316 -20.36 3.39 -0.69
CA HIS A 316 -19.72 2.10 -0.90
C HIS A 316 -20.12 1.06 0.15
N PRO A 317 -20.14 -0.23 -0.22
CA PRO A 317 -20.28 -1.33 0.72
C PRO A 317 -19.12 -1.39 1.72
N ILE A 318 -19.37 -1.87 2.94
CA ILE A 318 -18.30 -2.04 3.93
C ILE A 318 -17.24 -3.05 3.42
N GLY A 319 -15.98 -2.67 3.45
CA GLY A 319 -14.88 -3.46 2.92
C GLY A 319 -14.59 -3.27 1.42
N ALA A 320 -15.45 -2.61 0.66
CA ALA A 320 -15.19 -2.30 -0.75
C ALA A 320 -14.12 -1.20 -0.96
N LYS A 321 -13.87 -0.40 0.07
CA LYS A 321 -12.61 0.35 0.29
C LYS A 321 -11.86 -0.29 1.45
N ARG A 322 -10.54 -0.02 1.55
CA ARG A 322 -9.80 -0.49 2.72
C ARG A 322 -10.44 0.05 3.99
N ILE A 323 -10.86 -0.86 4.87
CA ILE A 323 -11.30 -0.52 6.22
C ILE A 323 -10.14 0.17 6.93
N CYS A 324 -10.43 1.31 7.55
CA CYS A 324 -9.46 2.01 8.38
C CYS A 324 -9.49 1.47 9.81
N THR A 325 -8.41 1.68 10.54
CA THR A 325 -8.32 1.28 11.94
C THR A 325 -8.60 2.48 12.84
N ASP A 326 -9.53 2.31 13.79
CA ASP A 326 -9.95 3.35 14.72
C ASP A 326 -9.14 3.29 16.02
N ALA A 327 -8.31 4.30 16.21
CA ALA A 327 -7.59 4.56 17.47
C ALA A 327 -8.18 5.78 18.20
N GLY A 328 -9.52 5.92 18.19
CA GLY A 328 -10.26 7.02 18.79
C GLY A 328 -10.84 8.04 17.80
N TYR A 329 -10.88 7.72 16.50
CA TYR A 329 -11.35 8.63 15.45
C TYR A 329 -12.81 9.08 15.66
N TYR A 330 -13.74 8.14 15.81
CA TYR A 330 -15.15 8.48 16.02
C TYR A 330 -15.37 9.24 17.33
N ALA A 331 -14.71 8.81 18.40
CA ALA A 331 -14.80 9.46 19.71
C ALA A 331 -14.25 10.90 19.70
N THR A 332 -13.34 11.21 18.79
CA THR A 332 -12.74 12.54 18.64
C THR A 332 -13.80 13.60 18.29
N PHE A 333 -14.84 13.24 17.54
CA PHE A 333 -15.91 14.16 17.17
C PHE A 333 -16.88 14.51 18.33
N ASN A 334 -16.70 13.93 19.51
CA ASN A 334 -17.39 14.32 20.74
C ASN A 334 -16.67 15.45 21.53
N ARG A 335 -15.53 15.93 21.02
CA ARG A 335 -14.73 16.99 21.65
C ARG A 335 -15.23 18.36 21.21
N ASP A 336 -15.28 19.33 22.13
CA ASP A 336 -15.77 20.69 21.84
C ASP A 336 -14.87 21.47 20.86
N ASN A 337 -13.58 21.08 20.76
CA ASN A 337 -12.63 21.71 19.84
C ASN A 337 -12.59 21.08 18.44
N VAL A 338 -13.47 20.13 18.12
CA VAL A 338 -13.46 19.40 16.83
C VAL A 338 -14.75 19.65 16.07
N ARG A 339 -14.62 20.04 14.81
CA ARG A 339 -15.75 20.22 13.88
C ARG A 339 -15.58 19.38 12.63
N LEU A 340 -16.65 18.69 12.21
CA LEU A 340 -16.75 18.03 10.92
C LEU A 340 -17.42 18.94 9.89
N VAL A 341 -16.85 19.07 8.70
CA VAL A 341 -17.43 19.74 7.54
C VAL A 341 -17.65 18.69 6.45
N ASN A 342 -18.92 18.47 6.09
CA ASN A 342 -19.30 17.52 5.05
C ASN A 342 -19.25 18.21 3.67
N LEU A 343 -18.17 17.96 2.91
CA LEU A 343 -17.91 18.58 1.62
C LEU A 343 -18.88 18.17 0.49
N ARG A 344 -19.79 17.25 0.72
CA ARG A 344 -20.90 16.95 -0.21
C ARG A 344 -22.01 17.98 -0.11
N ARG A 345 -22.22 18.56 1.07
CA ARG A 345 -23.19 19.64 1.31
C ARG A 345 -22.55 21.00 1.20
N GLU A 346 -21.30 21.10 1.61
CA GLU A 346 -20.56 22.33 1.76
C GLU A 346 -19.17 22.22 1.07
N PRO A 347 -19.13 22.22 -0.28
CA PRO A 347 -17.88 22.09 -1.05
C PRO A 347 -16.86 23.19 -0.74
N ILE A 348 -15.58 22.84 -0.79
CA ILE A 348 -14.50 23.84 -0.76
C ILE A 348 -14.53 24.62 -2.07
N GLU A 349 -14.60 25.94 -1.99
CA GLU A 349 -14.46 26.85 -3.14
C GLU A 349 -13.00 27.22 -3.36
N ALA A 350 -12.29 27.57 -2.28
CA ALA A 350 -10.88 27.95 -2.35
C ALA A 350 -10.18 27.84 -0.99
N ILE A 351 -8.89 27.74 -1.04
CA ILE A 351 -8.01 28.05 0.09
C ILE A 351 -7.64 29.52 -0.04
N THR A 352 -7.77 30.25 1.07
CA THR A 352 -7.43 31.68 1.16
C THR A 352 -6.15 31.86 2.00
N ALA A 353 -5.59 33.05 2.03
CA ALA A 353 -4.43 33.33 2.89
C ALA A 353 -4.64 32.97 4.37
N HIS A 354 -5.90 32.91 4.85
CA HIS A 354 -6.21 32.74 6.26
C HIS A 354 -7.02 31.47 6.60
N GLY A 355 -7.26 30.58 5.64
CA GLY A 355 -8.01 29.34 5.90
C GLY A 355 -8.77 28.81 4.68
N VAL A 356 -9.75 27.95 4.95
CA VAL A 356 -10.54 27.25 3.94
C VAL A 356 -11.88 27.96 3.77
N ARG A 357 -12.20 28.39 2.55
CA ARG A 357 -13.52 28.93 2.18
C ARG A 357 -14.33 27.83 1.48
N THR A 358 -15.51 27.63 1.99
CA THR A 358 -16.53 26.74 1.41
C THR A 358 -17.68 27.57 0.86
N THR A 359 -18.69 26.90 0.29
CA THR A 359 -19.94 27.55 -0.19
C THR A 359 -20.74 28.18 0.94
N GLU A 360 -20.56 27.75 2.19
CA GLU A 360 -21.39 28.21 3.32
C GLU A 360 -20.63 29.11 4.31
N ALA A 361 -19.30 28.88 4.45
CA ALA A 361 -18.50 29.55 5.49
C ALA A 361 -17.03 29.69 5.12
N THR A 362 -16.32 30.49 5.92
CA THR A 362 -14.85 30.51 5.93
C THR A 362 -14.38 30.00 7.28
N TYR A 363 -13.47 29.02 7.23
CA TYR A 363 -12.85 28.37 8.38
C TYR A 363 -11.42 28.87 8.54
N PRO A 364 -11.16 29.75 9.52
CA PRO A 364 -9.81 30.24 9.77
C PRO A 364 -8.90 29.09 10.20
N CYS A 365 -7.73 29.00 9.58
CA CYS A 365 -6.70 28.01 9.88
C CYS A 365 -5.33 28.67 9.95
N ASP A 366 -4.50 28.22 10.87
CA ASP A 366 -3.07 28.54 10.96
C ASP A 366 -2.23 27.44 10.31
N VAL A 367 -2.79 26.22 10.25
CA VAL A 367 -2.17 25.02 9.67
C VAL A 367 -3.20 24.27 8.81
N LEU A 368 -2.76 23.82 7.63
CA LEU A 368 -3.51 22.88 6.79
C LEU A 368 -2.75 21.56 6.65
N ILE A 369 -3.45 20.45 6.91
CA ILE A 369 -2.93 19.09 6.76
C ILE A 369 -3.70 18.39 5.64
N PHE A 370 -3.01 18.07 4.56
CA PHE A 370 -3.58 17.32 3.45
C PHE A 370 -3.38 15.80 3.68
N ALA A 371 -4.48 15.10 3.93
CA ALA A 371 -4.56 13.65 4.02
C ALA A 371 -5.19 13.07 2.74
N THR A 372 -4.80 13.59 1.58
CA THR A 372 -5.38 13.34 0.26
C THR A 372 -4.86 12.07 -0.42
N GLY A 373 -3.94 11.36 0.23
CA GLY A 373 -3.45 10.06 -0.20
C GLY A 373 -2.46 10.12 -1.37
N PHE A 374 -2.52 9.11 -2.24
CA PHE A 374 -1.51 8.84 -3.25
C PHE A 374 -2.15 8.60 -4.62
N ASP A 375 -1.38 8.82 -5.69
CA ASP A 375 -1.59 8.16 -6.96
C ASP A 375 -1.13 6.70 -6.82
N ALA A 376 -2.06 5.87 -6.35
CA ALA A 376 -1.77 4.53 -5.90
C ALA A 376 -1.53 3.56 -7.06
N LEU A 377 -0.75 2.50 -6.79
CA LEU A 377 -0.43 1.36 -7.63
C LEU A 377 0.40 1.68 -8.88
N THR A 378 0.02 2.67 -9.68
CA THR A 378 0.72 3.01 -10.93
C THR A 378 1.60 4.26 -10.81
N GLY A 379 1.24 5.21 -9.96
CA GLY A 379 1.84 6.54 -9.93
C GLY A 379 3.36 6.58 -9.73
N ALA A 380 3.91 5.69 -8.93
CA ALA A 380 5.36 5.61 -8.73
C ALA A 380 6.10 5.16 -10.00
N LEU A 381 5.56 4.16 -10.69
CA LEU A 381 6.12 3.64 -11.93
C LEU A 381 5.97 4.62 -13.10
N THR A 382 4.79 5.24 -13.22
CA THR A 382 4.55 6.23 -14.30
C THR A 382 5.32 7.54 -14.10
N ARG A 383 5.83 7.83 -12.89
CA ARG A 383 6.73 8.98 -12.66
C ARG A 383 8.11 8.77 -13.26
N ILE A 384 8.68 7.56 -13.11
CA ILE A 384 9.97 7.22 -13.70
C ILE A 384 9.86 6.83 -15.16
N ASP A 385 8.63 6.44 -15.60
CA ASP A 385 8.19 6.15 -16.96
C ASP A 385 9.21 5.32 -17.77
N PRO A 386 9.47 4.05 -17.38
CA PRO A 386 10.43 3.22 -18.09
C PRO A 386 10.11 3.11 -19.57
N SER A 387 11.12 3.26 -20.42
CA SER A 387 10.99 3.16 -21.88
C SER A 387 11.68 1.91 -22.38
N GLY A 388 10.91 1.07 -23.09
CA GLY A 388 11.37 -0.18 -23.70
C GLY A 388 12.06 -0.01 -25.06
N PRO A 389 12.35 -1.11 -25.75
CA PRO A 389 12.87 -1.08 -27.10
C PRO A 389 12.02 -0.21 -28.04
N GLY A 390 12.68 0.60 -28.89
CA GLY A 390 11.98 1.50 -29.80
C GLY A 390 11.40 2.76 -29.15
N GLY A 391 11.64 2.99 -27.86
CA GLY A 391 11.24 4.21 -27.16
C GLY A 391 9.79 4.24 -26.67
N VAL A 392 9.08 3.12 -26.73
CA VAL A 392 7.70 2.99 -26.20
C VAL A 392 7.76 3.06 -24.68
N THR A 393 7.03 4.00 -24.08
CA THR A 393 7.05 4.21 -22.63
C THR A 393 6.01 3.38 -21.89
N LEU A 394 6.18 3.24 -20.58
CA LEU A 394 5.18 2.60 -19.72
C LEU A 394 3.81 3.32 -19.82
N ARG A 395 3.81 4.65 -19.93
CA ARG A 395 2.58 5.44 -20.10
C ARG A 395 1.88 5.12 -21.40
N ASP A 396 2.63 4.92 -22.49
CA ASP A 396 2.07 4.51 -23.79
C ASP A 396 1.43 3.12 -23.69
N ILE A 397 2.13 2.17 -23.05
CA ILE A 397 1.65 0.81 -22.84
C ILE A 397 0.38 0.78 -21.98
N TRP A 398 0.31 1.65 -20.96
CA TRP A 398 -0.79 1.75 -20.00
C TRP A 398 -1.81 2.86 -20.32
N ALA A 399 -1.81 3.40 -21.53
CA ALA A 399 -2.75 4.46 -21.93
C ALA A 399 -4.23 4.07 -21.71
N ASP A 400 -4.54 2.79 -21.90
CA ASP A 400 -5.86 2.21 -21.65
C ASP A 400 -6.03 1.55 -20.28
N GLY A 401 -5.03 1.67 -19.43
CA GLY A 401 -4.95 1.09 -18.08
C GLY A 401 -3.81 0.09 -17.96
N PRO A 402 -3.47 -0.33 -16.74
CA PRO A 402 -2.32 -1.18 -16.51
C PRO A 402 -2.55 -2.59 -17.08
N VAL A 403 -1.65 -3.03 -17.94
CA VAL A 403 -1.55 -4.40 -18.45
C VAL A 403 -0.25 -5.00 -17.93
N THR A 404 -0.36 -6.10 -17.21
CA THR A 404 0.78 -6.78 -16.58
C THR A 404 0.61 -8.29 -16.67
N PHE A 405 1.71 -9.01 -16.58
CA PHE A 405 1.71 -10.45 -16.37
C PHE A 405 2.01 -10.74 -14.91
N LEU A 406 1.08 -11.38 -14.20
CA LEU A 406 1.13 -11.65 -12.75
C LEU A 406 1.31 -10.41 -11.86
N GLY A 407 1.08 -9.19 -12.37
CA GLY A 407 1.42 -7.97 -11.63
C GLY A 407 2.93 -7.78 -11.42
N LEU A 408 3.77 -8.53 -12.12
CA LEU A 408 5.23 -8.56 -11.99
C LEU A 408 5.96 -7.99 -13.21
N MET A 409 5.49 -8.29 -14.40
CA MET A 409 6.16 -7.88 -15.64
C MET A 409 5.20 -7.18 -16.59
N VAL A 410 5.73 -6.35 -17.48
CA VAL A 410 4.97 -5.55 -18.43
C VAL A 410 5.40 -5.91 -19.86
N PRO A 411 4.49 -6.26 -20.79
CA PRO A 411 4.83 -6.46 -22.20
C PRO A 411 5.47 -5.20 -22.81
N GLY A 412 6.53 -5.36 -23.57
CA GLY A 412 7.30 -4.26 -24.16
C GLY A 412 8.40 -3.68 -23.24
N LEU A 413 8.53 -4.20 -22.00
CA LEU A 413 9.58 -3.82 -21.06
C LEU A 413 10.38 -5.06 -20.62
N PRO A 414 11.29 -5.58 -21.45
CA PRO A 414 12.03 -6.79 -21.16
C PRO A 414 12.91 -6.62 -19.90
N ASN A 415 13.11 -7.70 -19.13
CA ASN A 415 13.95 -7.73 -17.93
C ASN A 415 13.55 -6.76 -16.82
N LEU A 416 12.34 -6.17 -16.85
CA LEU A 416 11.80 -5.30 -15.81
C LEU A 416 10.83 -6.07 -14.93
N PHE A 417 11.02 -5.95 -13.62
CA PHE A 417 10.14 -6.51 -12.60
C PHE A 417 9.56 -5.40 -11.72
N SER A 418 8.24 -5.36 -11.59
CA SER A 418 7.52 -4.45 -10.71
C SER A 418 7.05 -5.21 -9.47
N ILE A 419 7.55 -4.85 -8.29
CA ILE A 419 7.14 -5.48 -7.04
C ILE A 419 5.95 -4.74 -6.44
N SER A 420 4.90 -5.49 -6.10
CA SER A 420 3.62 -4.97 -5.60
C SER A 420 2.88 -4.06 -6.59
N GLY A 421 3.12 -4.26 -7.88
CA GLY A 421 2.50 -3.51 -8.98
C GLY A 421 1.01 -3.85 -9.19
N PRO A 422 0.34 -3.11 -10.10
CA PRO A 422 -1.04 -3.40 -10.50
C PRO A 422 -1.12 -4.81 -11.10
N GLY A 423 -2.23 -5.49 -10.85
CA GLY A 423 -2.43 -6.89 -11.26
C GLY A 423 -1.93 -7.93 -10.26
N SER A 424 -1.30 -7.51 -9.16
CA SER A 424 -0.98 -8.36 -8.02
C SER A 424 -1.97 -8.15 -6.87
N PRO A 425 -2.02 -9.01 -5.83
CA PRO A 425 -2.82 -8.77 -4.63
C PRO A 425 -2.51 -7.45 -3.95
N SER A 426 -1.23 -7.03 -3.96
CA SER A 426 -0.78 -5.75 -3.42
C SER A 426 -1.40 -5.48 -2.04
N VAL A 427 -2.05 -4.35 -1.88
CA VAL A 427 -2.67 -3.87 -0.62
C VAL A 427 -3.82 -4.73 -0.07
N LEU A 428 -4.31 -5.70 -0.81
CA LEU A 428 -5.32 -6.68 -0.33
C LEU A 428 -4.70 -7.86 0.44
N ALA A 429 -3.37 -7.93 0.48
CA ALA A 429 -2.60 -8.95 1.20
C ALA A 429 -1.60 -8.32 2.18
N ASN A 430 -0.98 -9.17 3.00
CA ASN A 430 0.19 -8.77 3.78
C ASN A 430 1.33 -8.37 2.82
N MET A 431 1.63 -7.08 2.80
CA MET A 431 2.56 -6.49 1.83
C MET A 431 3.99 -7.04 1.95
N VAL A 432 4.43 -7.42 3.16
CA VAL A 432 5.79 -7.93 3.37
C VAL A 432 5.91 -9.33 2.78
N LEU A 433 5.02 -10.24 3.17
CA LEU A 433 5.00 -11.61 2.64
C LEU A 433 4.75 -11.63 1.11
N HIS A 434 3.89 -10.75 0.62
CA HIS A 434 3.64 -10.59 -0.81
C HIS A 434 4.90 -10.15 -1.56
N ALA A 435 5.64 -9.18 -1.01
CA ALA A 435 6.89 -8.71 -1.60
C ALA A 435 7.96 -9.80 -1.61
N GLU A 436 8.08 -10.61 -0.53
CA GLU A 436 9.00 -11.76 -0.50
C GLU A 436 8.70 -12.73 -1.65
N VAL A 437 7.44 -13.14 -1.84
CA VAL A 437 7.05 -14.09 -2.90
C VAL A 437 7.36 -13.53 -4.29
N GLN A 438 7.09 -12.25 -4.53
CA GLN A 438 7.36 -11.64 -5.83
C GLN A 438 8.86 -11.45 -6.11
N VAL A 439 9.62 -11.06 -5.10
CA VAL A 439 11.08 -10.93 -5.22
C VAL A 439 11.72 -12.30 -5.45
N ASP A 440 11.30 -13.33 -4.72
CA ASP A 440 11.80 -14.68 -4.94
C ASP A 440 11.54 -15.15 -6.37
N TRP A 441 10.32 -14.98 -6.88
CA TRP A 441 9.97 -15.33 -8.26
C TRP A 441 10.84 -14.58 -9.29
N ALA A 442 11.04 -13.27 -9.11
CA ALA A 442 11.86 -12.45 -9.98
C ALA A 442 13.33 -12.87 -9.95
N MET A 443 13.89 -13.14 -8.76
CA MET A 443 15.28 -13.58 -8.61
C MET A 443 15.52 -14.95 -9.21
N GLU A 444 14.61 -15.92 -9.05
CA GLU A 444 14.72 -17.23 -9.67
C GLU A 444 14.68 -17.14 -11.20
N LEU A 445 13.86 -16.26 -11.78
CA LEU A 445 13.86 -16.01 -13.22
C LEU A 445 15.17 -15.35 -13.69
N ILE A 446 15.71 -14.38 -12.95
CA ILE A 446 17.00 -13.73 -13.24
C ILE A 446 18.12 -14.77 -13.22
N LEU A 447 18.18 -15.63 -12.22
CA LEU A 447 19.18 -16.69 -12.10
C LEU A 447 19.06 -17.71 -13.23
N THR A 448 17.83 -18.07 -13.60
CA THR A 448 17.55 -18.97 -14.73
C THR A 448 17.97 -18.33 -16.05
N ALA A 449 17.67 -17.06 -16.28
CA ALA A 449 18.11 -16.33 -17.46
C ALA A 449 19.65 -16.30 -17.60
N ARG A 450 20.34 -16.05 -16.48
CA ARG A 450 21.82 -16.12 -16.47
C ARG A 450 22.35 -17.51 -16.78
N ARG A 451 21.81 -18.55 -16.15
CA ARG A 451 22.23 -19.96 -16.36
C ARG A 451 22.04 -20.39 -17.80
N LEU A 452 20.96 -19.97 -18.43
CA LEU A 452 20.62 -20.30 -19.82
C LEU A 452 21.23 -19.33 -20.85
N GLY A 453 21.96 -18.30 -20.43
CA GLY A 453 22.55 -17.31 -21.33
C GLY A 453 21.52 -16.46 -22.08
N LEU A 454 20.36 -16.23 -21.47
CA LEU A 454 19.32 -15.39 -22.05
C LEU A 454 19.73 -13.91 -22.00
N SER A 455 19.42 -13.15 -23.05
CA SER A 455 19.58 -11.71 -23.10
C SER A 455 18.35 -10.97 -22.59
N GLU A 456 17.16 -11.51 -22.90
CA GLU A 456 15.90 -10.87 -22.59
C GLU A 456 14.87 -11.89 -22.13
N VAL A 457 14.07 -11.50 -21.13
CA VAL A 457 12.87 -12.20 -20.68
C VAL A 457 11.73 -11.19 -20.64
N GLU A 458 10.63 -11.52 -21.33
CA GLU A 458 9.53 -10.59 -21.52
C GLU A 458 8.20 -11.34 -21.53
N PRO A 459 7.11 -10.82 -20.93
CA PRO A 459 5.82 -11.47 -21.04
C PRO A 459 5.25 -11.30 -22.46
N ARG A 460 4.67 -12.36 -22.99
CA ARG A 460 3.88 -12.26 -24.20
C ARG A 460 2.66 -11.38 -23.96
N ARG A 461 2.28 -10.60 -24.97
CA ARG A 461 1.13 -9.71 -24.87
C ARG A 461 -0.17 -10.48 -24.59
N ASP A 462 -0.41 -11.61 -25.28
CA ASP A 462 -1.58 -12.46 -25.07
C ASP A 462 -1.67 -13.04 -23.65
N ALA A 463 -0.52 -13.38 -23.04
CA ALA A 463 -0.49 -13.87 -21.66
C ALA A 463 -0.82 -12.75 -20.64
N ALA A 464 -0.33 -11.54 -20.87
CA ALA A 464 -0.64 -10.38 -20.02
C ALA A 464 -2.10 -9.92 -20.18
N ASP A 465 -2.64 -9.96 -21.41
CA ASP A 465 -4.06 -9.67 -21.68
C ASP A 465 -4.96 -10.72 -20.99
N ALA A 466 -4.64 -12.01 -21.09
CA ALA A 466 -5.36 -13.07 -20.41
C ALA A 466 -5.34 -12.92 -18.88
N TRP A 467 -4.20 -12.47 -18.31
CA TRP A 467 -4.12 -12.15 -16.89
C TRP A 467 -4.99 -10.95 -16.52
N THR A 468 -4.99 -9.89 -17.34
CA THR A 468 -5.85 -8.71 -17.15
C THR A 468 -7.34 -9.08 -17.18
N ASP A 469 -7.75 -9.94 -18.11
CA ASP A 469 -9.12 -10.47 -18.16
C ASP A 469 -9.46 -11.32 -16.92
N HIS A 470 -8.49 -12.10 -16.44
CA HIS A 470 -8.67 -12.87 -15.20
C HIS A 470 -8.88 -11.96 -14.00
N LEU A 471 -8.13 -10.85 -13.88
CA LEU A 471 -8.32 -9.84 -12.84
C LEU A 471 -9.72 -9.22 -12.89
N ALA A 472 -10.19 -8.83 -14.06
CA ALA A 472 -11.51 -8.25 -14.26
C ALA A 472 -12.61 -9.20 -13.80
N ARG A 473 -12.58 -10.46 -14.27
CA ARG A 473 -13.54 -11.50 -13.84
C ARG A 473 -13.51 -11.78 -12.34
N ALA A 474 -12.31 -11.79 -11.73
CA ALA A 474 -12.19 -11.98 -10.28
C ALA A 474 -12.76 -10.78 -9.49
N ALA A 475 -12.57 -9.56 -9.98
CA ALA A 475 -13.11 -8.36 -9.35
C ALA A 475 -14.64 -8.28 -9.44
N GLU A 476 -15.23 -8.70 -10.57
CA GLU A 476 -16.69 -8.74 -10.79
C GLU A 476 -17.42 -9.65 -9.81
N GLN A 477 -16.76 -10.67 -9.28
CA GLN A 477 -17.31 -11.56 -8.26
C GLN A 477 -17.31 -10.96 -6.84
N THR A 478 -16.92 -9.69 -6.71
CA THR A 478 -16.78 -8.99 -5.44
C THR A 478 -17.54 -7.65 -5.45
N LEU A 479 -17.69 -7.07 -4.26
CA LEU A 479 -18.28 -5.74 -4.13
C LEU A 479 -17.27 -4.59 -4.32
N PHE A 480 -15.99 -4.87 -4.54
CA PHE A 480 -14.97 -3.82 -4.72
C PHE A 480 -15.29 -2.83 -5.86
N PRO A 481 -15.77 -3.26 -7.04
CA PRO A 481 -16.10 -2.34 -8.13
C PRO A 481 -17.24 -1.36 -7.80
N LYS A 482 -18.07 -1.66 -6.80
CA LYS A 482 -19.18 -0.78 -6.35
C LYS A 482 -18.69 0.46 -5.60
N ALA A 483 -17.43 0.50 -5.16
CA ALA A 483 -16.85 1.67 -4.50
C ALA A 483 -16.32 2.68 -5.52
N ALA A 484 -17.21 3.42 -6.17
CA ALA A 484 -16.91 4.31 -7.31
C ALA A 484 -15.83 5.36 -7.05
N SER A 485 -15.58 5.76 -5.80
CA SER A 485 -14.55 6.73 -5.40
C SER A 485 -13.29 6.07 -4.83
N SER A 486 -13.14 4.75 -4.98
CA SER A 486 -12.00 4.00 -4.44
C SER A 486 -10.72 4.26 -5.23
N TRP A 487 -9.62 4.45 -4.50
CA TRP A 487 -8.28 4.50 -5.09
C TRP A 487 -7.81 3.15 -5.68
N TYR A 488 -8.46 2.04 -5.33
CA TYR A 488 -8.28 0.74 -6.02
C TYR A 488 -8.66 0.81 -7.50
N LEU A 489 -9.55 1.73 -7.84
CA LEU A 489 -9.99 2.03 -9.21
C LEU A 489 -9.22 3.20 -9.83
N GLY A 490 -8.27 3.83 -9.12
CA GLY A 490 -7.66 5.09 -9.54
C GLY A 490 -8.60 6.30 -9.50
N ALA A 491 -9.78 6.17 -8.89
CA ALA A 491 -10.84 7.19 -8.92
C ALA A 491 -10.54 8.44 -8.06
N ASN A 492 -9.47 8.42 -7.28
CA ASN A 492 -9.00 9.55 -6.50
C ASN A 492 -8.05 10.48 -7.29
N ILE A 493 -7.68 10.11 -8.51
CA ILE A 493 -6.85 10.90 -9.42
C ILE A 493 -7.70 11.36 -10.60
N GLU A 494 -7.75 12.66 -10.84
CA GLU A 494 -8.49 13.25 -11.93
C GLU A 494 -7.91 12.81 -13.29
N GLY A 495 -8.80 12.52 -14.25
CA GLY A 495 -8.42 12.06 -15.59
C GLY A 495 -7.92 10.61 -15.68
N LYS A 496 -7.65 9.94 -14.56
CA LYS A 496 -7.22 8.53 -14.58
C LYS A 496 -8.38 7.59 -14.93
N LYS A 497 -8.14 6.62 -15.82
CA LYS A 497 -9.12 5.59 -16.14
C LYS A 497 -9.48 4.78 -14.90
N ARG A 498 -10.77 4.51 -14.72
CA ARG A 498 -11.31 3.75 -13.58
C ARG A 498 -11.24 2.25 -13.87
N ILE A 499 -10.15 1.63 -13.44
CA ILE A 499 -9.89 0.20 -13.59
C ILE A 499 -9.56 -0.36 -12.22
N PHE A 500 -10.18 -1.47 -11.83
CA PHE A 500 -9.83 -2.14 -10.59
C PHE A 500 -8.46 -2.82 -10.74
N MET A 501 -7.49 -2.38 -9.98
CA MET A 501 -6.08 -2.74 -10.20
C MET A 501 -5.57 -3.91 -9.35
N PRO A 502 -5.99 -4.13 -8.09
CA PRO A 502 -5.49 -5.26 -7.28
C PRO A 502 -6.13 -6.59 -7.70
N TYR A 503 -5.43 -7.70 -7.48
CA TYR A 503 -5.99 -9.06 -7.64
C TYR A 503 -6.84 -9.45 -6.44
N THR A 504 -8.12 -9.79 -6.67
CA THR A 504 -9.10 -10.14 -5.61
C THR A 504 -9.19 -11.62 -5.28
N GLY A 505 -8.59 -12.51 -6.08
CA GLY A 505 -8.67 -13.96 -5.88
C GLY A 505 -7.92 -14.50 -4.66
N GLY A 506 -7.31 -13.61 -3.86
CA GLY A 506 -6.59 -13.93 -2.64
C GLY A 506 -5.11 -14.28 -2.86
N PHE A 507 -4.30 -13.94 -1.85
CA PHE A 507 -2.84 -14.10 -1.89
C PHE A 507 -2.40 -15.56 -2.13
N GLY A 508 -2.99 -16.53 -1.44
CA GLY A 508 -2.63 -17.93 -1.62
C GLY A 508 -2.90 -18.46 -3.03
N THR A 509 -3.99 -18.01 -3.69
CA THR A 509 -4.28 -18.36 -5.08
C THR A 509 -3.30 -17.68 -6.03
N TYR A 510 -2.99 -16.41 -5.79
CA TYR A 510 -1.96 -15.68 -6.54
C TYR A 510 -0.59 -16.40 -6.50
N ARG A 511 -0.17 -16.80 -5.30
CA ARG A 511 1.09 -17.56 -5.14
C ARG A 511 1.08 -18.84 -5.97
N ARG A 512 -0.02 -19.60 -5.96
CA ARG A 512 -0.15 -20.80 -6.81
C ARG A 512 -0.04 -20.50 -8.30
N HIS A 513 -0.57 -19.36 -8.77
CA HIS A 513 -0.37 -18.92 -10.16
C HIS A 513 1.11 -18.64 -10.46
N CYS A 514 1.80 -17.93 -9.58
CA CYS A 514 3.24 -17.67 -9.72
C CYS A 514 4.05 -18.99 -9.73
N ASP A 515 3.76 -19.90 -8.80
CA ASP A 515 4.41 -21.20 -8.69
C ASP A 515 4.16 -22.05 -9.95
N ALA A 516 2.92 -22.07 -10.47
CA ALA A 516 2.56 -22.82 -11.67
C ALA A 516 3.33 -22.33 -12.91
N VAL A 517 3.43 -21.01 -13.11
CA VAL A 517 4.19 -20.42 -14.21
C VAL A 517 5.67 -20.75 -14.10
N ALA A 518 6.25 -20.65 -12.90
CA ALA A 518 7.67 -20.99 -12.69
C ALA A 518 7.96 -22.48 -12.95
N ASN A 519 7.07 -23.37 -12.49
CA ASN A 519 7.20 -24.82 -12.68
C ASN A 519 6.97 -25.26 -14.13
N ASP A 520 6.26 -24.48 -14.95
CA ASP A 520 6.06 -24.70 -16.38
C ASP A 520 7.06 -23.90 -17.23
N ASN A 521 8.31 -23.87 -16.82
CA ASN A 521 9.40 -23.18 -17.52
C ASN A 521 9.07 -21.72 -17.91
N TYR A 522 8.37 -21.01 -17.02
CA TYR A 522 7.91 -19.64 -17.23
C TYR A 522 6.97 -19.48 -18.43
N ALA A 523 6.02 -20.40 -18.58
CA ALA A 523 4.99 -20.31 -19.61
C ALA A 523 4.32 -18.93 -19.61
N GLY A 524 4.18 -18.35 -20.81
CA GLY A 524 3.68 -16.96 -20.99
C GLY A 524 4.79 -15.93 -21.18
N LEU A 525 6.07 -16.30 -21.01
CA LEU A 525 7.20 -15.43 -21.34
C LEU A 525 7.83 -15.80 -22.68
N VAL A 526 8.44 -14.80 -23.33
CA VAL A 526 9.42 -14.94 -24.40
C VAL A 526 10.80 -14.94 -23.76
N LEU A 527 11.58 -15.97 -24.01
CA LEU A 527 12.93 -16.16 -23.49
C LEU A 527 13.92 -16.07 -24.67
N THR A 528 14.61 -14.93 -24.82
CA THR A 528 15.49 -14.66 -25.96
C THR A 528 16.94 -14.97 -25.58
N SER A 529 17.60 -15.86 -26.32
CA SER A 529 19.04 -16.13 -26.17
C SER A 529 19.88 -15.01 -26.78
N ARG A 530 21.08 -14.78 -26.24
CA ARG A 530 22.07 -13.94 -26.92
C ARG A 530 22.40 -14.57 -28.27
N SER A 531 22.25 -13.82 -29.35
CA SER A 531 22.85 -14.23 -30.61
C SER A 531 24.37 -14.38 -30.40
N PRO A 532 25.01 -15.45 -30.87
CA PRO A 532 26.47 -15.49 -30.90
C PRO A 532 26.94 -14.25 -31.66
N THR A 533 27.59 -13.31 -30.96
CA THR A 533 28.27 -12.22 -31.63
C THR A 533 29.26 -12.85 -32.62
N SER A 534 29.04 -12.62 -33.93
CA SER A 534 30.10 -12.81 -34.91
C SER A 534 31.25 -11.86 -34.47
N GLU A 535 32.31 -12.48 -33.92
CA GLU A 535 33.58 -11.82 -33.68
C GLU A 535 34.15 -11.15 -34.94
#